data_73bcd67c3adc8201c46031ec5a396f80
#
_entry.id   73bcd67c3adc8201c46031ec5a396f80
#
_cell.length_a   1.000
_cell.length_b   1.000
_cell.length_c   1.000
_cell.angle_alpha   90.00
_cell.angle_beta   90.00
_cell.angle_gamma   90.00
#
_symmetry.space_group_name_H-M   'P 1'
#
loop_
_entity.id
_entity.type
_entity.pdbx_description
1 polymer ?
#
loop_
_entity_poly.entity_id
_entity_poly.type
_entity_poly.pdbx_seq_one_letter_code
_entity_poly.pdbx_strand_id
1 'polypeptide(L)'
;MRTQLTKGLRRRVMYVENKNGLIDGAHGRIGWVSFSKTGQTVYYRGRTLQKGSGISGNFFDVESGEEYWISGVKQRGSNAHPAERGVSIEVDPDALDEYRSMRTSSSSLLGRC
;
A
#
# COMPACT_ATOMS: atom_id res chain seq x y z
N MET A 1 -20.16 10.70 -4.83
CA MET A 1 -20.32 9.59 -5.18
C MET A 1 -19.21 8.65 -5.10
N ARG A 2 -18.08 8.92 -5.66
CA ARG A 2 -17.10 8.03 -5.56
C ARG A 2 -16.71 7.75 -4.19
N THR A 3 -16.79 8.69 -3.28
CA THR A 3 -16.40 8.47 -1.93
C THR A 3 -17.31 7.49 -1.26
N GLN A 4 -18.48 7.23 -1.80
CA GLN A 4 -19.35 6.30 -1.17
C GLN A 4 -18.95 4.86 -1.38
N LEU A 5 -18.14 4.58 -2.38
CA LEU A 5 -17.69 3.25 -2.61
C LEU A 5 -16.86 2.73 -1.46
N THR A 6 -16.10 3.60 -0.83
CA THR A 6 -15.21 3.16 0.24
C THR A 6 -15.72 3.57 1.61
N LYS A 7 -16.85 4.25 1.67
CA LYS A 7 -17.37 4.70 2.93
C LYS A 7 -17.72 3.49 3.79
N GLY A 8 -17.24 3.49 5.01
CA GLY A 8 -17.53 2.41 5.93
C GLY A 8 -16.66 1.21 5.77
N LEU A 9 -15.79 1.19 4.78
CA LEU A 9 -14.90 0.06 4.61
C LEU A 9 -13.71 0.18 5.54
N ARG A 10 -13.15 -0.95 5.89
CA ARG A 10 -11.97 -0.98 6.71
C ARG A 10 -10.80 -0.40 5.93
N ARG A 11 -9.97 0.37 6.58
CA ARG A 11 -8.81 0.98 5.95
C ARG A 11 -7.55 0.69 6.73
N ARG A 12 -6.45 0.56 6.02
CA ARG A 12 -5.15 0.38 6.65
C ARG A 12 -4.10 1.05 5.78
N VAL A 13 -3.02 1.51 6.40
CA VAL A 13 -1.90 2.03 5.65
C VAL A 13 -1.08 0.84 5.18
N MET A 14 -0.91 0.72 3.88
CA MET A 14 -0.24 -0.43 3.27
C MET A 14 0.83 0.04 2.29
N TYR A 15 1.72 -0.85 1.95
CA TYR A 15 2.69 -0.63 0.90
C TYR A 15 2.08 -1.13 -0.40
N VAL A 16 2.10 -0.33 -1.44
CA VAL A 16 1.50 -0.64 -2.72
C VAL A 16 2.52 -0.42 -3.83
N GLU A 17 2.73 -1.41 -4.64
CA GLU A 17 3.72 -1.31 -5.72
C GLU A 17 3.08 -1.76 -7.02
N ASN A 18 3.32 -1.02 -8.10
CA ASN A 18 2.86 -1.44 -9.43
C ASN A 18 3.98 -2.28 -10.03
N LYS A 19 3.72 -3.55 -10.25
CA LYS A 19 4.76 -4.45 -10.76
C LYS A 19 5.00 -4.28 -12.25
N ASN A 20 4.16 -3.52 -12.92
CA ASN A 20 4.30 -3.29 -14.35
C ASN A 20 4.72 -1.86 -14.69
N GLY A 21 5.06 -1.06 -13.71
CA GLY A 21 5.46 0.30 -13.99
C GLY A 21 5.49 1.14 -12.74
N LEU A 22 5.12 2.39 -12.89
CA LEU A 22 5.09 3.31 -11.77
C LEU A 22 3.66 3.48 -11.27
N ILE A 23 3.53 3.92 -10.04
CA ILE A 23 2.23 4.24 -9.52
C ILE A 23 2.28 5.72 -9.13
N ASP A 24 1.62 6.53 -9.94
CA ASP A 24 1.57 7.97 -9.75
C ASP A 24 2.96 8.56 -9.52
N GLY A 25 3.87 8.15 -10.37
CA GLY A 25 5.21 8.72 -10.35
C GLY A 25 6.22 8.06 -9.44
N ALA A 26 5.83 7.07 -8.69
CA ALA A 26 6.74 6.39 -7.77
C ALA A 26 6.79 4.91 -8.07
N HIS A 27 7.85 4.25 -7.67
CA HIS A 27 7.93 2.81 -7.84
C HIS A 27 7.00 2.11 -6.85
N GLY A 28 6.89 2.66 -5.67
CA GLY A 28 5.97 2.14 -4.67
C GLY A 28 5.44 3.28 -3.84
N ARG A 29 4.31 3.07 -3.19
CA ARG A 29 3.72 4.09 -2.35
C ARG A 29 3.23 3.46 -1.05
N ILE A 30 3.16 4.28 -0.04
CA ILE A 30 2.60 3.86 1.24
C ILE A 30 1.42 4.77 1.49
N GLY A 31 0.24 4.21 1.63
CA GLY A 31 -0.95 5.01 1.78
C GLY A 31 -2.13 4.23 2.30
N TRP A 32 -3.24 4.93 2.45
CA TRP A 32 -4.46 4.33 2.95
C TRP A 32 -5.13 3.49 1.88
N VAL A 33 -5.37 2.25 2.19
CA VAL A 33 -6.03 1.31 1.29
C VAL A 33 -7.32 0.87 1.95
N SER A 34 -8.42 0.93 1.21
CA SER A 34 -9.72 0.49 1.73
C SER A 34 -9.99 -0.92 1.25
N PHE A 35 -10.52 -1.76 2.13
CA PHE A 35 -10.73 -3.17 1.83
C PHE A 35 -12.22 -3.50 1.77
N SER A 36 -12.62 -4.29 0.79
CA SER A 36 -13.98 -4.81 0.76
C SER A 36 -14.15 -5.75 1.95
N LYS A 37 -15.38 -6.12 2.24
CA LYS A 37 -15.65 -6.97 3.38
C LYS A 37 -14.84 -8.25 3.39
N THR A 38 -14.68 -8.87 2.25
CA THR A 38 -13.92 -10.11 2.17
C THR A 38 -12.43 -9.89 1.97
N GLY A 39 -12.03 -8.67 1.68
CA GLY A 39 -10.64 -8.40 1.38
C GLY A 39 -10.21 -8.78 -0.02
N GLN A 40 -11.16 -9.24 -0.84
CA GLN A 40 -10.81 -9.64 -2.21
C GLN A 40 -10.63 -8.46 -3.13
N THR A 41 -11.18 -7.31 -2.76
CA THR A 41 -11.06 -6.10 -3.55
C THR A 41 -10.54 -4.98 -2.65
N VAL A 42 -9.62 -4.18 -3.16
CA VAL A 42 -9.13 -3.04 -2.41
C VAL A 42 -9.20 -1.82 -3.32
N TYR A 43 -9.25 -0.66 -2.68
CA TYR A 43 -9.37 0.59 -3.40
C TYR A 43 -8.22 1.51 -2.96
N TYR A 44 -7.51 2.03 -3.94
CA TYR A 44 -6.37 2.89 -3.64
C TYR A 44 -6.19 3.93 -4.72
N ARG A 45 -6.20 5.19 -4.33
CA ARG A 45 -5.98 6.33 -5.23
C ARG A 45 -6.77 6.22 -6.53
N GLY A 46 -8.06 5.94 -6.40
CA GLY A 46 -8.95 5.87 -7.54
C GLY A 46 -8.89 4.57 -8.31
N ARG A 47 -8.09 3.62 -7.86
CA ARG A 47 -7.99 2.33 -8.53
C ARG A 47 -8.76 1.28 -7.78
N THR A 48 -9.30 0.33 -8.53
CA THR A 48 -9.95 -0.83 -7.94
C THR A 48 -9.07 -2.02 -8.26
N LEU A 49 -8.53 -2.64 -7.22
CA LEU A 49 -7.60 -3.75 -7.38
C LEU A 49 -8.23 -5.00 -6.81
N GLN A 50 -8.16 -6.07 -7.58
CA GLN A 50 -8.77 -7.32 -7.16
C GLN A 50 -7.72 -8.37 -6.90
N LYS A 51 -7.92 -9.17 -5.88
CA LYS A 51 -6.97 -10.18 -5.51
C LYS A 51 -6.85 -11.22 -6.60
N GLY A 52 -5.64 -11.57 -6.91
CA GLY A 52 -5.39 -12.59 -7.91
C GLY A 52 -3.91 -12.89 -7.98
N SER A 53 -3.58 -14.11 -8.33
CA SER A 53 -2.21 -14.48 -8.40
C SER A 53 -1.71 -14.26 -9.78
N GLY A 54 -0.74 -13.42 -9.94
CA GLY A 54 -0.11 -13.19 -11.21
C GLY A 54 1.33 -13.66 -11.13
N ILE A 55 2.12 -13.20 -12.05
CA ILE A 55 3.51 -13.55 -12.08
C ILE A 55 4.25 -12.82 -10.97
N SER A 56 3.93 -11.57 -10.77
CA SER A 56 4.66 -10.74 -9.81
C SER A 56 3.81 -10.17 -8.72
N GLY A 57 2.53 -10.01 -8.93
CA GLY A 57 1.68 -9.31 -7.98
C GLY A 57 0.70 -10.20 -7.27
N ASN A 58 0.07 -9.66 -6.25
CA ASN A 58 -0.98 -10.37 -5.53
C ASN A 58 -2.35 -9.72 -5.76
N PHE A 59 -2.38 -8.63 -6.50
CA PHE A 59 -3.61 -7.97 -6.89
C PHE A 59 -3.45 -7.49 -8.34
N PHE A 60 -4.53 -7.16 -9.00
CA PHE A 60 -4.45 -6.59 -10.33
C PHE A 60 -5.51 -5.51 -10.48
N ASP A 61 -5.19 -4.51 -11.28
CA ASP A 61 -6.09 -3.39 -11.55
C ASP A 61 -7.17 -3.89 -12.49
N VAL A 62 -8.43 -3.77 -12.11
CA VAL A 62 -9.52 -4.31 -12.93
C VAL A 62 -9.68 -3.56 -14.24
N GLU A 63 -9.16 -2.35 -14.34
CA GLU A 63 -9.27 -1.60 -15.56
C GLU A 63 -8.08 -1.78 -16.48
N SER A 64 -6.88 -1.74 -15.96
CA SER A 64 -5.70 -1.83 -16.79
C SER A 64 -5.10 -3.21 -16.88
N GLY A 65 -5.41 -4.06 -15.92
CA GLY A 65 -4.82 -5.38 -15.89
C GLY A 65 -3.43 -5.42 -15.31
N GLU A 66 -2.89 -4.27 -14.92
CA GLU A 66 -1.55 -4.25 -14.37
C GLU A 66 -1.51 -4.95 -13.02
N GLU A 67 -0.41 -5.62 -12.73
CA GLU A 67 -0.27 -6.33 -11.48
C GLU A 67 0.25 -5.41 -10.40
N TYR A 68 -0.27 -5.57 -9.21
CA TYR A 68 0.14 -4.78 -8.06
C TYR A 68 0.53 -5.70 -6.92
N TRP A 69 1.45 -5.23 -6.11
CA TRP A 69 1.82 -5.94 -4.91
C TRP A 69 1.41 -5.08 -3.72
N ILE A 70 0.61 -5.63 -2.82
CA ILE A 70 0.13 -4.91 -1.65
C ILE A 70 0.51 -5.73 -0.42
N SER A 71 1.17 -5.09 0.52
CA SER A 71 1.58 -5.78 1.72
C SER A 71 1.58 -4.82 2.89
N GLY A 72 1.72 -5.35 4.08
CA GLY A 72 1.78 -4.52 5.27
C GLY A 72 3.06 -3.73 5.28
N VAL A 73 3.01 -2.59 5.94
CA VAL A 73 4.17 -1.74 6.06
C VAL A 73 5.13 -2.35 7.08
N LYS A 74 6.40 -2.38 6.74
CA LYS A 74 7.39 -2.88 7.66
C LYS A 74 7.58 -1.85 8.76
N GLN A 75 7.61 -2.32 9.97
CA GLN A 75 7.78 -1.43 11.10
C GLN A 75 9.23 -1.09 11.34
N ARG A 76 10.14 -1.90 10.83
CA ARG A 76 11.55 -1.64 10.93
C ARG A 76 12.19 -1.94 9.59
N GLY A 77 13.31 -1.32 9.34
CA GLY A 77 14.04 -1.51 8.12
C GLY A 77 13.37 -0.79 6.97
N SER A 78 13.73 -1.13 5.79
CA SER A 78 13.25 -0.45 4.60
C SER A 78 12.08 -1.19 3.96
N ASN A 79 11.08 -0.43 3.53
CA ASN A 79 10.00 -1.02 2.79
C ASN A 79 10.39 -1.17 1.34
N ALA A 80 11.45 -0.47 0.95
CA ALA A 80 11.84 -0.48 -0.37
C ALA A 80 12.87 -1.47 -0.60
N HIS A 81 12.69 -2.60 -0.61
CA HIS A 81 13.72 -3.41 -1.00
C HIS A 81 13.28 -3.99 -2.27
N PRO A 82 14.02 -4.59 -2.87
CA PRO A 82 15.37 -4.75 -2.78
C PRO A 82 16.10 -3.62 -3.28
N ALA A 83 15.61 -2.80 -3.51
CA ALA A 83 16.17 -2.04 -4.05
C ALA A 83 16.44 -0.95 -3.78
N GLU A 84 16.91 -0.75 -3.22
CA GLU A 84 17.23 0.34 -2.86
C GLU A 84 17.73 1.22 -3.81
N ARG A 85 18.52 0.96 -4.72
CA ARG A 85 19.05 1.93 -5.58
C ARG A 85 18.15 2.30 -6.64
N GLY A 86 17.85 3.52 -6.80
CA GLY A 86 17.05 4.02 -7.88
C GLY A 86 15.57 3.76 -7.74
N VAL A 87 15.14 3.23 -6.64
CA VAL A 87 13.74 2.94 -6.42
C VAL A 87 13.17 3.98 -5.49
N SER A 88 12.11 4.66 -5.90
CA SER A 88 11.50 5.67 -5.07
C SER A 88 10.25 5.13 -4.41
N ILE A 89 10.15 5.37 -3.11
CA ILE A 89 8.98 5.00 -2.34
C ILE A 89 8.43 6.28 -1.75
N GLU A 90 7.19 6.59 -2.06
CA GLU A 90 6.55 7.81 -1.57
C GLU A 90 5.51 7.48 -0.53
N VAL A 91 5.46 8.26 0.52
CA VAL A 91 4.42 8.10 1.52
C VAL A 91 3.37 9.14 1.20
N ASP A 92 2.12 8.72 1.04
CA ASP A 92 1.04 9.64 0.73
C ASP A 92 0.88 10.64 1.89
N PRO A 93 0.67 11.90 1.61
CA PRO A 93 0.58 12.90 2.68
C PRO A 93 -0.48 12.57 3.73
N ASP A 94 -1.62 12.04 3.31
CA ASP A 94 -2.68 11.72 4.24
C ASP A 94 -2.39 10.49 5.09
N ALA A 95 -1.35 9.75 4.76
CA ALA A 95 -0.97 8.56 5.53
C ALA A 95 0.29 8.79 6.35
N LEU A 96 0.89 9.95 6.23
CA LEU A 96 2.19 10.18 6.86
C LEU A 96 2.16 10.04 8.38
N ASP A 97 1.16 10.61 9.01
CA ASP A 97 1.07 10.53 10.47
C ASP A 97 0.88 9.10 10.94
N GLU A 98 0.02 8.37 10.25
CA GLU A 98 -0.21 7.00 10.63
C GLU A 98 1.04 6.16 10.36
N TYR A 99 1.71 6.42 9.27
CA TYR A 99 2.93 5.69 8.94
C TYR A 99 4.00 5.92 9.99
N ARG A 100 4.18 7.17 10.41
CA ARG A 100 5.16 7.48 11.44
C ARG A 100 4.78 6.81 12.76
N SER A 101 3.52 6.83 13.08
CA SER A 101 3.05 6.23 14.32
C SER A 101 3.32 4.73 14.33
N MET A 102 3.11 4.06 13.22
CA MET A 102 3.35 2.64 13.13
C MET A 102 4.82 2.31 13.38
N ARG A 103 5.70 3.09 12.80
CA ARG A 103 7.12 2.83 12.95
C ARG A 103 7.64 3.25 14.32
N THR A 104 7.11 4.33 14.83
CA THR A 104 7.52 4.83 16.12
C THR A 104 7.05 3.90 17.23
N SER A 105 5.86 3.36 17.11
CA SER A 105 5.35 2.45 18.12
C SER A 105 6.25 1.25 18.25
N SER A 106 6.67 0.72 17.13
CA SER A 106 7.55 -0.42 17.15
C SER A 106 8.86 -0.08 17.82
N SER A 107 9.40 1.07 17.50
CA SER A 107 10.65 1.49 18.08
C SER A 107 10.50 1.74 19.57
N SER A 108 9.40 2.33 19.93
CA SER A 108 9.16 2.65 21.30
C SER A 108 9.10 1.42 22.18
N LEU A 109 8.48 0.40 21.68
CA LEU A 109 8.41 -0.84 22.43
C LEU A 109 9.80 -1.40 22.66
N LEU A 110 10.63 -1.31 21.68
CA LEU A 110 11.95 -1.82 21.82
C LEU A 110 12.74 -0.96 22.77
N GLY A 111 12.53 0.30 22.68
CA GLY A 111 13.29 1.22 23.50
C GLY A 111 13.02 1.07 24.95
N ARG A 112 11.90 0.50 25.26
CA ARG A 112 11.59 0.39 26.59
C ARG A 112 12.22 -0.77 27.19
N CYS A 113 12.68 -1.65 26.51
CA CYS A 113 13.34 -2.81 27.04
C CYS A 113 14.77 -2.54 27.37
#